data_6c1b8abc5872fca82215369691abc096
#
_entry.id   6c1b8abc5872fca82215369691abc096
#
_cell.length_a   1.000
_cell.length_b   1.000
_cell.length_c   1.000
_cell.angle_alpha   90.00
_cell.angle_beta   90.00
_cell.angle_gamma   90.00
#
_symmetry.space_group_name_H-M   'P 1'
#
loop_
_entity.id
_entity.type
_entity.pdbx_description
1 polymer ?
#
loop_
_entity_poly.entity_id
_entity_poly.type
_entity_poly.pdbx_seq_one_letter_code
_entity_poly.pdbx_strand_id
1 'polypeptide(L)'
;IETAENVAQRYGISREAQDEYSYQSQMRTANAQSAGLLDTEIVPLKSLMKIKDKETGSLTTKEVTLEKDEGNRPNTTLEGLSSLKPVFKDGIYLKKGNYITAGNASQLSDGASASVLMEAKEVEKRGLQPLGIYRGISVAGCEPDEMGIGPVFAVPKLLKQHNLKINDIGLWELNEAFASQVIYCRDKLGIPDELLNVNGGSIAIGHPFG
;
A
#
# COMPACT_ATOMS: atom_id res chain seq x y z
N ILE A 1 6.99 5.09 11.71
CA ILE A 1 8.27 4.50 11.24
C ILE A 1 8.89 3.60 12.31
N GLU A 2 8.95 4.03 13.59
CA GLU A 2 9.56 3.23 14.67
C GLU A 2 8.99 1.82 14.78
N THR A 3 7.67 1.68 14.67
CA THR A 3 6.99 0.38 14.68
C THR A 3 7.43 -0.54 13.53
N ALA A 4 7.72 0.02 12.37
CA ALA A 4 8.22 -0.73 11.22
C ALA A 4 9.68 -1.17 11.39
N GLU A 5 10.51 -0.33 12.01
CA GLU A 5 11.88 -0.70 12.42
C GLU A 5 11.84 -1.84 13.45
N ASN A 6 10.92 -1.76 14.44
CA ASN A 6 10.73 -2.81 15.43
C ASN A 6 10.35 -4.14 14.79
N VAL A 7 9.42 -4.13 13.82
CA VAL A 7 9.03 -5.33 13.07
C VAL A 7 10.21 -5.91 12.30
N ALA A 8 10.95 -5.07 11.55
CA ALA A 8 12.11 -5.52 10.80
C ALA A 8 13.16 -6.17 11.71
N GLN A 9 13.51 -5.51 12.82
CA GLN A 9 14.50 -6.01 13.76
C GLN A 9 14.03 -7.27 14.50
N ARG A 10 12.80 -7.26 15.03
CA ARG A 10 12.24 -8.32 15.87
C ARG A 10 12.06 -9.63 15.11
N TYR A 11 11.66 -9.52 13.86
CA TYR A 11 11.34 -10.68 13.01
C TYR A 11 12.39 -10.98 11.94
N GLY A 12 13.52 -10.27 11.96
CA GLY A 12 14.66 -10.56 11.10
C GLY A 12 14.40 -10.27 9.61
N ILE A 13 13.57 -9.26 9.30
CA ILE A 13 13.31 -8.85 7.91
C ILE A 13 14.45 -7.95 7.44
N SER A 14 15.29 -8.47 6.57
CA SER A 14 16.48 -7.75 6.12
C SER A 14 16.13 -6.52 5.28
N ARG A 15 17.08 -5.60 5.18
CA ARG A 15 16.95 -4.40 4.31
C ARG A 15 16.85 -4.80 2.85
N GLU A 16 17.61 -5.78 2.43
CA GLU A 16 17.63 -6.29 1.05
C GLU A 16 16.27 -6.88 0.66
N ALA A 17 15.65 -7.68 1.54
CA ALA A 17 14.30 -8.22 1.29
C ALA A 17 13.25 -7.11 1.17
N GLN A 18 13.38 -6.05 1.97
CA GLN A 18 12.48 -4.90 1.91
C GLN A 18 12.65 -4.09 0.61
N ASP A 19 13.88 -3.89 0.17
CA ASP A 19 14.17 -3.19 -1.09
C ASP A 19 13.71 -4.02 -2.31
N GLU A 20 13.90 -5.33 -2.29
CA GLU A 20 13.41 -6.26 -3.33
C GLU A 20 11.88 -6.21 -3.44
N TYR A 21 11.17 -6.31 -2.32
CA TYR A 21 9.72 -6.20 -2.29
C TYR A 21 9.25 -4.85 -2.84
N SER A 22 9.92 -3.77 -2.44
CA SER A 22 9.59 -2.41 -2.88
C SER A 22 9.82 -2.20 -4.37
N TYR A 23 10.88 -2.78 -4.91
CA TYR A 23 11.14 -2.82 -6.35
C TYR A 23 10.00 -3.53 -7.08
N GLN A 24 9.58 -4.69 -6.61
CA GLN A 24 8.46 -5.44 -7.19
C GLN A 24 7.17 -4.62 -7.17
N SER A 25 6.83 -3.95 -6.06
CA SER A 25 5.66 -3.09 -5.97
C SER A 25 5.68 -1.98 -7.02
N GLN A 26 6.81 -1.27 -7.19
CA GLN A 26 6.97 -0.25 -8.23
C GLN A 26 6.78 -0.82 -9.64
N MET A 27 7.37 -1.98 -9.93
CA MET A 27 7.27 -2.60 -11.26
C MET A 27 5.87 -3.16 -11.54
N ARG A 28 5.21 -3.78 -10.57
CA ARG A 28 3.82 -4.25 -10.67
C ARG A 28 2.88 -3.07 -10.98
N THR A 29 3.02 -1.95 -10.27
CA THR A 29 2.23 -0.74 -10.53
C THR A 29 2.53 -0.14 -11.90
N ALA A 30 3.79 -0.06 -12.31
CA ALA A 30 4.16 0.45 -13.63
C ALA A 30 3.52 -0.39 -14.75
N ASN A 31 3.55 -1.71 -14.61
CA ASN A 31 2.92 -2.63 -15.56
C ASN A 31 1.40 -2.47 -15.58
N ALA A 32 0.75 -2.37 -14.41
CA ALA A 32 -0.69 -2.18 -14.30
C ALA A 32 -1.14 -0.86 -14.94
N GLN A 33 -0.43 0.24 -14.67
CA GLN A 33 -0.70 1.54 -15.33
C GLN A 33 -0.50 1.48 -16.84
N SER A 34 0.60 0.86 -17.29
CA SER A 34 0.88 0.72 -18.73
C SER A 34 -0.15 -0.14 -19.47
N ALA A 35 -0.74 -1.11 -18.78
CA ALA A 35 -1.79 -1.97 -19.31
C ALA A 35 -3.21 -1.36 -19.16
N GLY A 36 -3.35 -0.17 -18.56
CA GLY A 36 -4.64 0.48 -18.34
C GLY A 36 -5.55 -0.19 -17.32
N LEU A 37 -5.01 -1.04 -16.46
CA LEU A 37 -5.79 -1.82 -15.50
C LEU A 37 -6.43 -0.95 -14.40
N LEU A 38 -5.89 0.24 -14.16
CA LEU A 38 -6.36 1.17 -13.12
C LEU A 38 -7.27 2.27 -13.67
N ASP A 39 -7.38 2.42 -14.99
CA ASP A 39 -8.04 3.57 -15.64
C ASP A 39 -9.54 3.66 -15.33
N THR A 40 -10.21 2.51 -15.18
CA THR A 40 -11.66 2.46 -14.96
C THR A 40 -12.10 2.88 -13.55
N GLU A 41 -11.20 2.92 -12.60
CA GLU A 41 -11.48 3.31 -11.20
C GLU A 41 -11.00 4.73 -10.87
N ILE A 42 -10.22 5.36 -11.77
CA ILE A 42 -9.71 6.71 -11.56
C ILE A 42 -10.71 7.73 -12.13
N VAL A 43 -11.11 8.68 -11.28
CA VAL A 43 -11.94 9.81 -11.67
C VAL A 43 -11.05 11.02 -11.90
N PRO A 44 -10.92 11.55 -13.15
CA PRO A 44 -10.09 12.70 -13.42
C PRO A 44 -10.52 13.92 -12.59
N LEU A 45 -9.56 14.57 -11.95
CA LEU A 45 -9.79 15.71 -11.06
C LEU A 45 -9.06 16.97 -11.55
N LYS A 46 -9.81 18.03 -11.83
CA LYS A 46 -9.24 19.36 -12.08
C LYS A 46 -8.77 19.99 -10.79
N SER A 47 -7.55 20.50 -10.79
CA SER A 47 -6.93 21.13 -9.62
C SER A 47 -6.02 22.28 -10.00
N LEU A 48 -5.58 23.06 -9.01
CA LEU A 48 -4.60 24.13 -9.17
C LEU A 48 -3.27 23.70 -8.56
N MET A 49 -2.32 23.35 -9.41
CA MET A 49 -0.96 23.02 -9.00
C MET A 49 -0.20 24.30 -8.65
N LYS A 50 0.38 24.34 -7.44
CA LYS A 50 1.31 25.40 -7.04
C LYS A 50 2.70 25.11 -7.57
N ILE A 51 3.25 26.05 -8.34
CA ILE A 51 4.60 25.97 -8.88
C ILE A 51 5.45 27.02 -8.16
N LYS A 52 6.52 26.55 -7.51
CA LYS A 52 7.50 27.44 -6.88
C LYS A 52 8.68 27.63 -7.83
N ASP A 53 8.89 28.86 -8.23
CA ASP A 53 10.11 29.25 -8.96
C ASP A 53 11.34 29.04 -8.06
N LYS A 54 12.34 28.35 -8.59
CA LYS A 54 13.52 27.94 -7.80
C LYS A 54 14.49 29.11 -7.57
N GLU A 55 14.50 30.10 -8.46
CA GLU A 55 15.43 31.25 -8.39
C GLU A 55 14.83 32.40 -7.57
N THR A 56 13.59 32.74 -7.85
CA THR A 56 12.91 33.88 -7.22
C THR A 56 12.14 33.51 -5.96
N GLY A 57 11.81 32.22 -5.76
CA GLY A 57 10.96 31.74 -4.68
C GLY A 57 9.49 32.09 -4.87
N SER A 58 9.10 32.74 -5.98
CA SER A 58 7.73 33.13 -6.25
C SER A 58 6.83 31.91 -6.49
N LEU A 59 5.55 32.03 -6.06
CA LEU A 59 4.54 31.00 -6.26
C LEU A 59 3.60 31.41 -7.38
N THR A 60 3.44 30.56 -8.36
CA THR A 60 2.43 30.65 -9.41
C THR A 60 1.48 29.47 -9.33
N THR A 61 0.30 29.59 -9.94
CA THR A 61 -0.67 28.50 -10.04
C THR A 61 -0.90 28.14 -11.50
N LYS A 62 -1.06 26.84 -11.77
CA LYS A 62 -1.42 26.29 -13.09
C LYS A 62 -2.60 25.33 -12.93
N GLU A 63 -3.60 25.48 -13.76
CA GLU A 63 -4.64 24.45 -13.88
C GLU A 63 -4.05 23.15 -14.43
N VAL A 64 -4.37 22.05 -13.77
CA VAL A 64 -3.98 20.69 -14.17
C VAL A 64 -5.18 19.76 -14.03
N THR A 65 -5.21 18.69 -14.79
CA THR A 65 -6.13 17.58 -14.57
C THR A 65 -5.31 16.38 -14.14
N LEU A 66 -5.61 15.84 -12.95
CA LEU A 66 -5.03 14.59 -12.47
C LEU A 66 -5.83 13.45 -13.07
N GLU A 67 -5.18 12.58 -13.83
CA GLU A 67 -5.81 11.49 -14.59
C GLU A 67 -5.25 10.12 -14.20
N LYS A 68 -4.26 10.09 -13.33
CA LYS A 68 -3.61 8.86 -12.83
C LYS A 68 -2.91 9.11 -11.51
N ASP A 69 -2.56 8.02 -10.81
CA ASP A 69 -1.64 8.09 -9.68
C ASP A 69 -0.24 8.49 -10.16
N GLU A 70 0.31 9.55 -9.55
CA GLU A 70 1.61 10.13 -9.93
C GLU A 70 2.76 9.61 -9.06
N GLY A 71 2.48 8.77 -8.05
CA GLY A 71 3.46 8.26 -7.10
C GLY A 71 4.41 7.22 -7.67
N ASN A 72 3.97 6.43 -8.66
CA ASN A 72 4.78 5.37 -9.25
C ASN A 72 6.06 5.88 -9.89
N ARG A 73 7.14 5.14 -9.67
CA ARG A 73 8.49 5.42 -10.19
C ARG A 73 8.97 4.25 -11.05
N PRO A 74 8.57 4.17 -12.32
CA PRO A 74 8.86 3.04 -13.20
C PRO A 74 10.35 2.81 -13.47
N ASN A 75 11.18 3.83 -13.22
CA ASN A 75 12.65 3.76 -13.38
C ASN A 75 13.37 3.36 -12.07
N THR A 76 12.66 2.87 -11.06
CA THR A 76 13.26 2.36 -9.83
C THR A 76 14.21 1.20 -10.13
N THR A 77 15.36 1.17 -9.47
CA THR A 77 16.33 0.06 -9.53
C THR A 77 16.68 -0.40 -8.12
N LEU A 78 17.11 -1.65 -7.99
CA LEU A 78 17.56 -2.19 -6.70
C LEU A 78 18.79 -1.44 -6.17
N GLU A 79 19.72 -1.04 -7.03
CA GLU A 79 20.87 -0.22 -6.65
C GLU A 79 20.43 1.14 -6.10
N GLY A 80 19.44 1.77 -6.77
CA GLY A 80 18.87 3.03 -6.31
C GLY A 80 18.25 2.89 -4.91
N LEU A 81 17.48 1.84 -4.68
CA LEU A 81 16.86 1.56 -3.38
C LEU A 81 17.92 1.28 -2.30
N SER A 82 18.90 0.42 -2.58
CA SER A 82 19.96 0.06 -1.63
C SER A 82 20.84 1.24 -1.22
N SER A 83 20.99 2.24 -2.09
CA SER A 83 21.74 3.47 -1.82
C SER A 83 21.05 4.42 -0.83
N LEU A 84 19.74 4.26 -0.59
CA LEU A 84 18.97 5.10 0.31
C LEU A 84 19.39 4.86 1.77
N LYS A 85 19.49 5.97 2.51
CA LYS A 85 19.83 5.90 3.94
C LYS A 85 18.56 5.69 4.78
N PRO A 86 18.66 4.93 5.90
CA PRO A 86 17.58 4.86 6.87
C PRO A 86 17.18 6.25 7.36
N VAL A 87 15.87 6.47 7.48
CA VAL A 87 15.31 7.81 7.78
C VAL A 87 14.93 8.01 9.24
N PHE A 88 14.82 6.92 10.02
CA PHE A 88 14.33 7.00 11.40
C PHE A 88 15.43 7.37 12.39
N LYS A 89 15.10 8.29 13.31
CA LYS A 89 15.96 8.72 14.43
C LYS A 89 15.12 9.26 15.59
N ASP A 90 15.71 9.27 16.75
CA ASP A 90 15.21 9.90 17.97
C ASP A 90 13.84 9.39 18.45
N GLY A 91 13.61 8.06 18.33
CA GLY A 91 12.40 7.43 18.79
C GLY A 91 12.36 7.13 20.29
N ILE A 92 11.26 6.54 20.72
CA ILE A 92 11.00 6.16 22.11
C ILE A 92 11.81 4.88 22.44
N TYR A 93 11.71 3.87 21.59
CA TYR A 93 12.35 2.56 21.76
C TYR A 93 13.70 2.48 21.04
N LEU A 94 13.81 3.08 19.86
CA LEU A 94 15.00 3.07 19.02
C LEU A 94 15.55 4.48 18.84
N LYS A 95 16.86 4.65 19.06
CA LYS A 95 17.52 5.95 18.81
C LYS A 95 17.86 6.18 17.35
N LYS A 96 18.03 5.11 16.58
CA LYS A 96 18.36 5.17 15.16
C LYS A 96 17.80 3.94 14.44
N GLY A 97 17.17 4.17 13.29
CA GLY A 97 16.72 3.10 12.40
C GLY A 97 17.84 2.56 11.52
N ASN A 98 17.67 1.33 11.08
CA ASN A 98 18.62 0.63 10.21
C ASN A 98 17.97 0.11 8.93
N TYR A 99 16.65 0.03 8.86
CA TYR A 99 15.92 -0.69 7.83
C TYR A 99 15.04 0.21 6.95
N ILE A 100 14.29 1.14 7.56
CA ILE A 100 13.25 1.89 6.86
C ILE A 100 13.84 3.11 6.14
N THR A 101 13.55 3.20 4.85
CA THR A 101 13.98 4.28 3.96
C THR A 101 12.79 4.90 3.24
N ALA A 102 13.04 5.97 2.49
CA ALA A 102 12.03 6.56 1.61
C ALA A 102 11.61 5.65 0.44
N GLY A 103 12.37 4.56 0.19
CA GLY A 103 12.08 3.62 -0.91
C GLY A 103 11.30 2.38 -0.49
N ASN A 104 11.25 2.04 0.80
CA ASN A 104 10.58 0.83 1.29
C ASN A 104 9.42 1.11 2.26
N ALA A 105 8.89 2.31 2.20
CA ALA A 105 7.71 2.79 2.91
C ALA A 105 6.70 3.35 1.92
N SER A 106 5.41 3.30 2.27
CA SER A 106 4.36 3.94 1.48
C SER A 106 4.60 5.44 1.37
N GLN A 107 4.20 6.00 0.24
CA GLN A 107 4.27 7.45 0.03
C GLN A 107 3.15 8.15 0.79
N LEU A 108 3.41 9.38 1.21
CA LEU A 108 2.38 10.31 1.69
C LEU A 108 1.79 10.99 0.45
N SER A 109 0.58 10.60 0.08
CA SER A 109 -0.11 11.11 -1.11
C SER A 109 -1.51 11.55 -0.72
N ASP A 110 -1.95 12.68 -1.25
CA ASP A 110 -3.33 13.11 -1.12
C ASP A 110 -4.21 12.26 -2.04
N GLY A 111 -5.37 11.86 -1.55
CA GLY A 111 -6.30 11.05 -2.32
C GLY A 111 -7.66 10.93 -1.65
N ALA A 112 -8.64 10.48 -2.40
CA ALA A 112 -9.96 10.15 -1.90
C ALA A 112 -10.56 9.02 -2.72
N SER A 113 -11.34 8.16 -2.07
CA SER A 113 -12.10 7.10 -2.73
C SER A 113 -13.56 7.10 -2.28
N ALA A 114 -14.42 6.56 -3.11
CA ALA A 114 -15.82 6.40 -2.79
C ALA A 114 -16.33 5.05 -3.32
N SER A 115 -17.02 4.30 -2.46
CA SER A 115 -17.65 3.03 -2.82
C SER A 115 -19.14 3.06 -2.46
N VAL A 116 -19.98 2.63 -3.39
CA VAL A 116 -21.43 2.50 -3.15
C VAL A 116 -21.75 1.08 -2.73
N LEU A 117 -22.26 0.91 -1.51
CA LEU A 117 -22.78 -0.34 -1.02
C LEU A 117 -24.30 -0.34 -1.14
N MET A 118 -24.88 -1.42 -1.65
CA MET A 118 -26.31 -1.52 -1.92
C MET A 118 -26.82 -2.93 -1.60
N GLU A 119 -28.06 -3.03 -1.11
CA GLU A 119 -28.71 -4.32 -0.92
C GLU A 119 -28.91 -5.04 -2.27
N ALA A 120 -28.67 -6.35 -2.32
CA ALA A 120 -28.75 -7.14 -3.55
C ALA A 120 -30.09 -6.99 -4.30
N LYS A 121 -31.21 -6.95 -3.56
CA LYS A 121 -32.53 -6.74 -4.16
C LYS A 121 -32.71 -5.38 -4.84
N GLU A 122 -32.09 -4.35 -4.29
CA GLU A 122 -32.14 -3.00 -4.89
C GLU A 122 -31.22 -2.92 -6.13
N VAL A 123 -30.08 -3.64 -6.11
CA VAL A 123 -29.19 -3.81 -7.27
C VAL A 123 -29.96 -4.45 -8.43
N GLU A 124 -30.66 -5.57 -8.16
CA GLU A 124 -31.46 -6.29 -9.14
C GLU A 124 -32.58 -5.40 -9.70
N LYS A 125 -33.36 -4.75 -8.82
CA LYS A 125 -34.45 -3.84 -9.20
C LYS A 125 -34.00 -2.70 -10.11
N ARG A 126 -32.77 -2.20 -9.92
CA ARG A 126 -32.17 -1.12 -10.73
C ARG A 126 -31.43 -1.63 -11.95
N GLY A 127 -31.33 -2.93 -12.16
CA GLY A 127 -30.59 -3.52 -13.28
C GLY A 127 -29.08 -3.17 -13.25
N LEU A 128 -28.51 -2.99 -12.06
CA LEU A 128 -27.11 -2.63 -11.91
C LEU A 128 -26.21 -3.88 -11.93
N GLN A 129 -25.02 -3.73 -12.47
CA GLN A 129 -23.99 -4.77 -12.42
C GLN A 129 -23.07 -4.51 -11.22
N PRO A 130 -23.10 -5.37 -10.17
CA PRO A 130 -22.22 -5.19 -9.02
C PRO A 130 -20.77 -5.55 -9.37
N LEU A 131 -19.81 -4.84 -8.79
CA LEU A 131 -18.38 -5.14 -8.92
C LEU A 131 -17.97 -6.32 -8.03
N GLY A 132 -18.71 -6.56 -6.94
CA GLY A 132 -18.43 -7.65 -6.01
C GLY A 132 -19.49 -7.76 -4.93
N ILE A 133 -19.31 -8.69 -4.02
CA ILE A 133 -20.20 -8.93 -2.89
C ILE A 133 -19.40 -8.78 -1.60
N TYR A 134 -19.82 -7.87 -0.72
CA TYR A 134 -19.28 -7.77 0.63
C TYR A 134 -19.61 -9.03 1.44
N ARG A 135 -18.58 -9.66 2.00
CA ARG A 135 -18.72 -10.89 2.79
C ARG A 135 -18.56 -10.67 4.29
N GLY A 136 -17.70 -9.76 4.69
CA GLY A 136 -17.49 -9.52 6.12
C GLY A 136 -16.27 -8.68 6.42
N ILE A 137 -16.11 -8.39 7.71
CA ILE A 137 -14.96 -7.66 8.26
C ILE A 137 -14.55 -8.30 9.58
N SER A 138 -13.27 -8.21 9.90
CA SER A 138 -12.76 -8.57 11.23
C SER A 138 -11.74 -7.55 11.69
N VAL A 139 -11.78 -7.26 12.98
CA VAL A 139 -10.84 -6.36 13.65
C VAL A 139 -10.07 -7.13 14.71
N ALA A 140 -8.78 -6.86 14.83
CA ALA A 140 -7.95 -7.40 15.90
C ALA A 140 -6.97 -6.33 16.37
N GLY A 141 -6.69 -6.30 17.66
CA GLY A 141 -5.63 -5.51 18.26
C GLY A 141 -4.32 -6.31 18.34
N CYS A 142 -3.22 -5.59 18.43
CA CYS A 142 -1.88 -6.13 18.74
C CYS A 142 -1.10 -5.11 19.56
N GLU A 143 0.12 -5.45 19.95
CA GLU A 143 0.97 -4.53 20.71
C GLU A 143 1.24 -3.25 19.90
N PRO A 144 1.15 -2.06 20.52
CA PRO A 144 1.28 -0.79 19.81
C PRO A 144 2.62 -0.58 19.12
N ASP A 145 3.69 -1.14 19.67
CA ASP A 145 5.06 -1.00 19.17
C ASP A 145 5.34 -1.84 17.90
N GLU A 146 4.39 -2.69 17.51
CA GLU A 146 4.44 -3.52 16.30
C GLU A 146 3.10 -3.53 15.53
N MET A 147 2.34 -2.44 15.60
CA MET A 147 0.98 -2.35 15.03
C MET A 147 0.85 -2.84 13.57
N GLY A 148 1.94 -2.80 12.79
CA GLY A 148 1.96 -3.26 11.40
C GLY A 148 1.67 -4.74 11.21
N ILE A 149 1.78 -5.57 12.25
CA ILE A 149 1.49 -7.01 12.17
C ILE A 149 0.01 -7.36 12.44
N GLY A 150 -0.85 -6.38 12.67
CA GLY A 150 -2.28 -6.57 12.93
C GLY A 150 -2.99 -7.54 11.97
N PRO A 151 -2.69 -7.57 10.67
CA PRO A 151 -3.28 -8.52 9.72
C PRO A 151 -3.06 -9.99 10.09
N VAL A 152 -1.95 -10.33 10.75
CA VAL A 152 -1.67 -11.70 11.22
C VAL A 152 -2.73 -12.21 12.20
N PHE A 153 -3.38 -11.32 12.93
CA PHE A 153 -4.46 -11.64 13.88
C PHE A 153 -5.85 -11.47 13.25
N ALA A 154 -6.04 -10.46 12.42
CA ALA A 154 -7.34 -10.15 11.82
C ALA A 154 -7.72 -11.14 10.72
N VAL A 155 -6.78 -11.52 9.84
CA VAL A 155 -7.04 -12.40 8.69
C VAL A 155 -7.49 -13.78 9.12
N PRO A 156 -6.81 -14.51 10.02
CA PRO A 156 -7.28 -15.83 10.47
C PRO A 156 -8.68 -15.78 11.13
N LYS A 157 -8.97 -14.70 11.85
CA LYS A 157 -10.27 -14.49 12.49
C LYS A 157 -11.37 -14.33 11.43
N LEU A 158 -11.13 -13.55 10.36
CA LEU A 158 -12.08 -13.39 9.26
C LEU A 158 -12.29 -14.69 8.49
N LEU A 159 -11.21 -15.39 8.12
CA LEU A 159 -11.29 -16.65 7.41
C LEU A 159 -12.06 -17.71 8.21
N LYS A 160 -11.84 -17.78 9.52
CA LYS A 160 -12.59 -18.69 10.41
C LYS A 160 -14.07 -18.38 10.43
N GLN A 161 -14.49 -17.11 10.42
CA GLN A 161 -15.90 -16.71 10.38
C GLN A 161 -16.61 -17.22 9.12
N HIS A 162 -15.87 -17.37 8.02
CA HIS A 162 -16.40 -17.82 6.72
C HIS A 162 -16.04 -19.26 6.37
N ASN A 163 -15.42 -20.00 7.29
CA ASN A 163 -14.95 -21.38 7.06
C ASN A 163 -14.03 -21.49 5.83
N LEU A 164 -13.15 -20.48 5.65
CA LEU A 164 -12.17 -20.38 4.58
C LEU A 164 -10.75 -20.59 5.09
N LYS A 165 -9.86 -21.01 4.18
CA LYS A 165 -8.41 -21.13 4.37
C LYS A 165 -7.69 -20.12 3.47
N ILE A 166 -6.42 -19.89 3.71
CA ILE A 166 -5.58 -19.01 2.87
C ILE A 166 -5.65 -19.40 1.39
N ASN A 167 -5.56 -20.69 1.09
CA ASN A 167 -5.59 -21.21 -0.29
C ASN A 167 -6.94 -21.12 -0.99
N ASP A 168 -8.01 -20.74 -0.28
CA ASP A 168 -9.32 -20.52 -0.89
C ASP A 168 -9.45 -19.08 -1.43
N ILE A 169 -8.48 -18.23 -1.15
CA ILE A 169 -8.46 -16.82 -1.56
C ILE A 169 -7.66 -16.67 -2.84
N GLY A 170 -8.30 -16.16 -3.88
CA GLY A 170 -7.69 -15.99 -5.20
C GLY A 170 -6.78 -14.76 -5.32
N LEU A 171 -7.04 -13.70 -4.57
CA LEU A 171 -6.23 -12.46 -4.56
C LEU A 171 -6.21 -11.84 -3.17
N TRP A 172 -5.07 -11.22 -2.85
CA TRP A 172 -4.82 -10.52 -1.62
C TRP A 172 -4.40 -9.08 -1.90
N GLU A 173 -5.06 -8.13 -1.26
CA GLU A 173 -4.64 -6.74 -1.22
C GLU A 173 -4.29 -6.39 0.22
N LEU A 174 -3.01 -6.26 0.49
CA LEU A 174 -2.47 -5.91 1.81
C LEU A 174 -1.76 -4.56 1.71
N ASN A 175 -2.24 -3.58 2.46
CA ASN A 175 -1.63 -2.26 2.47
C ASN A 175 -0.13 -2.34 2.78
N GLU A 176 0.68 -1.73 1.92
CA GLU A 176 2.13 -1.67 2.01
C GLU A 176 2.58 -0.42 2.80
N ALA A 177 2.10 -0.26 4.03
CA ALA A 177 2.56 0.85 4.86
C ALA A 177 4.10 0.87 4.95
N PHE A 178 4.69 -0.32 5.11
CA PHE A 178 6.13 -0.58 5.08
C PHE A 178 6.38 -1.98 4.51
N ALA A 179 7.42 -2.14 3.71
CA ALA A 179 7.79 -3.46 3.17
C ALA A 179 8.03 -4.48 4.29
N SER A 180 8.62 -4.06 5.42
CA SER A 180 8.89 -4.95 6.56
C SER A 180 7.63 -5.63 7.10
N GLN A 181 6.52 -4.87 7.27
CA GLN A 181 5.29 -5.45 7.83
C GLN A 181 4.54 -6.31 6.81
N VAL A 182 4.59 -5.96 5.52
CA VAL A 182 3.96 -6.79 4.48
C VAL A 182 4.66 -8.12 4.35
N ILE A 183 5.98 -8.13 4.26
CA ILE A 183 6.79 -9.36 4.17
C ILE A 183 6.48 -10.27 5.35
N TYR A 184 6.53 -9.71 6.58
CA TYR A 184 6.20 -10.50 7.76
C TYR A 184 4.78 -11.07 7.73
N CYS A 185 3.78 -10.25 7.40
CA CYS A 185 2.40 -10.70 7.35
C CYS A 185 2.19 -11.77 6.26
N ARG A 186 2.74 -11.58 5.07
CA ARG A 186 2.70 -12.56 3.97
C ARG A 186 3.27 -13.90 4.42
N ASP A 187 4.49 -13.89 4.94
CA ASP A 187 5.21 -15.11 5.32
C ASP A 187 4.54 -15.82 6.50
N LYS A 188 4.08 -15.06 7.50
CA LYS A 188 3.41 -15.61 8.68
C LYS A 188 2.05 -16.22 8.37
N LEU A 189 1.31 -15.64 7.42
CA LEU A 189 0.01 -16.13 6.98
C LEU A 189 0.13 -17.23 5.90
N GLY A 190 1.28 -17.34 5.25
CA GLY A 190 1.50 -18.25 4.12
C GLY A 190 0.77 -17.80 2.86
N ILE A 191 0.68 -16.49 2.62
CA ILE A 191 0.08 -15.93 1.41
C ILE A 191 1.07 -16.09 0.26
N PRO A 192 0.66 -16.71 -0.88
CA PRO A 192 1.51 -16.81 -2.06
C PRO A 192 1.83 -15.42 -2.64
N ASP A 193 3.10 -15.16 -2.95
CA ASP A 193 3.56 -13.86 -3.45
C ASP A 193 2.90 -13.47 -4.78
N GLU A 194 2.63 -14.44 -5.63
CA GLU A 194 1.95 -14.26 -6.91
C GLU A 194 0.47 -13.87 -6.80
N LEU A 195 -0.13 -14.00 -5.62
CA LEU A 195 -1.52 -13.61 -5.32
C LEU A 195 -1.60 -12.33 -4.48
N LEU A 196 -0.46 -11.78 -4.05
CA LEU A 196 -0.40 -10.61 -3.17
C LEU A 196 -0.07 -9.35 -3.97
N ASN A 197 -0.93 -8.32 -3.85
CA ASN A 197 -0.71 -6.99 -4.44
C ASN A 197 -0.25 -7.07 -5.90
N VAL A 198 -1.00 -7.83 -6.70
CA VAL A 198 -0.60 -8.23 -8.06
C VAL A 198 -0.40 -7.03 -9.02
N ASN A 199 -1.07 -5.91 -8.73
CA ASN A 199 -0.96 -4.65 -9.47
C ASN A 199 -0.07 -3.61 -8.74
N GLY A 200 0.73 -4.06 -7.78
CA GLY A 200 1.49 -3.18 -6.89
C GLY A 200 0.65 -2.68 -5.72
N GLY A 201 1.14 -1.69 -4.98
CA GLY A 201 0.45 -1.20 -3.79
C GLY A 201 0.95 0.15 -3.30
N SER A 202 0.74 0.45 -2.03
CA SER A 202 0.91 1.79 -1.46
C SER A 202 2.37 2.30 -1.42
N ILE A 203 3.37 1.44 -1.54
CA ILE A 203 4.76 1.86 -1.75
C ILE A 203 4.88 2.65 -3.06
N ALA A 204 4.15 2.24 -4.08
CA ALA A 204 4.18 2.87 -5.40
C ALA A 204 3.16 4.01 -5.56
N ILE A 205 1.95 3.89 -5.02
CA ILE A 205 0.85 4.84 -5.25
C ILE A 205 0.48 5.69 -4.05
N GLY A 206 0.94 5.34 -2.86
CA GLY A 206 0.62 6.04 -1.62
C GLY A 206 -0.30 5.26 -0.69
N HIS A 207 -0.24 5.60 0.60
CA HIS A 207 -1.06 4.97 1.63
C HIS A 207 -2.54 5.29 1.42
N PRO A 208 -3.43 4.29 1.34
CA PRO A 208 -4.85 4.53 1.08
C PRO A 208 -5.52 5.25 2.26
N PHE A 209 -6.54 6.06 1.94
CA PHE A 209 -7.34 6.82 2.90
C PHE A 209 -8.72 6.20 3.17
N GLY A 210 -8.99 5.04 2.64
CA GLY A 210 -10.27 4.38 2.88
C GLY A 210 -10.34 2.99 2.31
#